data_6440b5c14b009e948cf253e5be5727f0
#
_entry.id   6440b5c14b009e948cf253e5be5727f0
#
_cell.length_a   1.000
_cell.length_b   1.000
_cell.length_c   1.000
_cell.angle_alpha   90.00
_cell.angle_beta   90.00
_cell.angle_gamma   90.00
#
_symmetry.space_group_name_H-M   'P 1'
#
loop_
_entity.id
_entity.type
_entity.pdbx_description
1 polymer ?
#
loop_
_entity_poly.entity_id
_entity_poly.type
_entity_poly.pdbx_seq_one_letter_code
_entity_poly.pdbx_strand_id
1 'polypeptide(L)'
;MLRVGVVGAGGRMGREVCRAVAEAPDLELAVAIDPPHGGEDVEGLEISWGIGALGLAQADVVVDFSVADAVRDNLPIYAKGGVHAVVGTTGLSDADLDAAAHLFADSAANAVIAANFAIGAVLLMRFCELAAPHMDGVEVIELHHDAKRDAPSGTSRQTAAAIAAAREQAGVGPLPADPTTEMVLEGARGAEGPGGVRLHSVRLPGLIAHEEVIFGAVGQSLTIRHDSYDRRSFMPGVLLAVRSVTERPGLTVGIESLLGI
;
A
#
# COMPACT_ATOMS: atom_id res chain seq x y z
N MET A 1 1.45 22.80 -13.24
CA MET A 1 2.29 22.09 -12.23
C MET A 1 1.41 21.93 -11.01
N LEU A 2 1.19 20.69 -10.54
CA LEU A 2 0.38 20.43 -9.35
C LEU A 2 1.18 20.80 -8.09
N ARG A 3 0.54 21.54 -7.19
CA ARG A 3 1.09 21.95 -5.90
C ARG A 3 0.79 20.86 -4.85
N VAL A 4 1.82 20.21 -4.34
CA VAL A 4 1.71 19.03 -3.46
C VAL A 4 2.11 19.39 -2.04
N GLY A 5 1.20 19.13 -1.09
CA GLY A 5 1.51 19.13 0.34
C GLY A 5 1.85 17.71 0.81
N VAL A 6 2.75 17.57 1.76
CA VAL A 6 3.11 16.27 2.36
C VAL A 6 2.87 16.31 3.86
N VAL A 7 2.04 15.39 4.38
CA VAL A 7 1.75 15.21 5.81
C VAL A 7 2.47 13.97 6.31
N GLY A 8 3.05 14.06 7.52
CA GLY A 8 4.02 13.09 8.01
C GLY A 8 5.42 13.27 7.39
N ALA A 9 5.72 14.51 6.95
CA ALA A 9 6.91 14.85 6.16
C ALA A 9 8.25 14.57 6.85
N GLY A 10 8.30 14.63 8.19
CA GLY A 10 9.50 14.31 8.98
C GLY A 10 9.75 12.81 9.12
N GLY A 11 8.72 11.97 8.88
CA GLY A 11 8.81 10.51 8.94
C GLY A 11 9.62 9.91 7.79
N ARG A 12 9.97 8.62 7.93
CA ARG A 12 10.79 7.88 6.94
C ARG A 12 10.18 7.84 5.54
N MET A 13 8.85 7.65 5.43
CA MET A 13 8.16 7.68 4.14
C MET A 13 7.94 9.11 3.66
N GLY A 14 7.52 10.02 4.55
CA GLY A 14 7.27 11.41 4.20
C GLY A 14 8.47 12.10 3.58
N ARG A 15 9.68 11.88 4.11
CA ARG A 15 10.93 12.43 3.53
C ARG A 15 11.18 11.91 2.11
N GLU A 16 10.93 10.62 1.84
CA GLU A 16 11.05 10.07 0.49
C GLU A 16 9.99 10.65 -0.45
N VAL A 17 8.75 10.88 0.03
CA VAL A 17 7.71 11.56 -0.75
C VAL A 17 8.10 13.00 -1.08
N CYS A 18 8.58 13.77 -0.09
CA CYS A 18 9.05 15.14 -0.32
C CYS A 18 10.13 15.17 -1.41
N ARG A 19 11.13 14.29 -1.31
CA ARG A 19 12.19 14.17 -2.33
C ARG A 19 11.63 13.82 -3.70
N ALA A 20 10.79 12.79 -3.79
CA ALA A 20 10.23 12.35 -5.07
C ALA A 20 9.37 13.43 -5.75
N VAL A 21 8.61 14.20 -4.95
CA VAL A 21 7.83 15.35 -5.45
C VAL A 21 8.77 16.46 -5.92
N ALA A 22 9.81 16.81 -5.14
CA ALA A 22 10.77 17.86 -5.51
C ALA A 22 11.58 17.51 -6.77
N GLU A 23 11.87 16.22 -7.02
CA GLU A 23 12.58 15.76 -8.22
C GLU A 23 11.66 15.66 -9.46
N ALA A 24 10.34 15.64 -9.29
CA ALA A 24 9.38 15.49 -10.39
C ALA A 24 9.16 16.82 -11.13
N PRO A 25 9.44 16.92 -12.46
CA PRO A 25 9.41 18.19 -13.18
C PRO A 25 8.01 18.81 -13.37
N ASP A 26 6.98 18.04 -13.15
CA ASP A 26 5.56 18.41 -13.31
C ASP A 26 4.87 18.70 -11.97
N LEU A 27 5.57 18.52 -10.84
CA LEU A 27 5.05 18.74 -9.48
C LEU A 27 5.85 19.85 -8.77
N GLU A 28 5.22 20.45 -7.76
CA GLU A 28 5.84 21.42 -6.85
C GLU A 28 5.61 20.96 -5.41
N LEU A 29 6.68 20.76 -4.63
CA LEU A 29 6.57 20.55 -3.20
C LEU A 29 6.23 21.91 -2.55
N ALA A 30 4.92 22.14 -2.28
CA ALA A 30 4.41 23.40 -1.82
C ALA A 30 4.48 23.57 -0.30
N VAL A 31 4.33 22.48 0.45
CA VAL A 31 4.38 22.49 1.92
C VAL A 31 4.68 21.10 2.48
N ALA A 32 5.46 21.07 3.55
CA ALA A 32 5.73 19.89 4.37
C ALA A 32 5.11 20.09 5.76
N ILE A 33 4.41 19.09 6.28
CA ILE A 33 3.69 19.17 7.56
C ILE A 33 3.99 17.93 8.39
N ASP A 34 4.48 18.14 9.60
CA ASP A 34 4.66 17.07 10.58
C ASP A 34 4.86 17.69 11.98
N PRO A 35 3.81 17.77 12.81
CA PRO A 35 3.91 18.43 14.11
C PRO A 35 5.07 17.98 14.98
N PRO A 36 5.40 16.67 15.10
CA PRO A 36 6.57 16.21 15.85
C PRO A 36 7.93 16.70 15.33
N HIS A 37 8.02 17.08 14.05
CA HIS A 37 9.25 17.51 13.38
C HIS A 37 9.18 18.97 12.91
N GLY A 38 8.23 19.76 13.42
CA GLY A 38 8.07 21.16 13.03
C GLY A 38 9.34 21.97 13.27
N GLY A 39 9.68 22.83 12.30
CA GLY A 39 10.91 23.62 12.29
C GLY A 39 12.14 22.91 11.69
N GLU A 40 12.08 21.59 11.43
CA GLU A 40 13.13 20.90 10.67
C GLU A 40 13.06 21.23 9.17
N ASP A 41 14.15 21.05 8.45
CA ASP A 41 14.20 21.19 6.98
C ASP A 41 13.95 19.86 6.28
N VAL A 42 13.19 19.92 5.17
CA VAL A 42 13.06 18.85 4.18
C VAL A 42 13.00 19.46 2.78
N GLU A 43 13.92 19.06 1.91
CA GLU A 43 14.04 19.53 0.53
C GLU A 43 13.98 21.08 0.39
N GLY A 44 14.58 21.80 1.36
CA GLY A 44 14.63 23.26 1.39
C GLY A 44 13.37 23.95 1.92
N LEU A 45 12.40 23.20 2.44
CA LEU A 45 11.21 23.72 3.11
C LEU A 45 11.28 23.45 4.60
N GLU A 46 10.90 24.45 5.42
CA GLU A 46 10.67 24.26 6.85
C GLU A 46 9.38 23.43 7.06
N ILE A 47 9.47 22.37 7.85
CA ILE A 47 8.31 21.54 8.21
C ILE A 47 7.38 22.34 9.12
N SER A 48 6.12 22.48 8.69
CA SER A 48 5.06 23.18 9.38
C SER A 48 4.46 22.37 10.52
N TRP A 49 4.01 23.08 11.58
CA TRP A 49 3.45 22.50 12.81
C TRP A 49 1.98 22.05 12.68
N GLY A 50 1.28 22.37 11.60
CA GLY A 50 -0.14 22.09 11.53
C GLY A 50 -0.74 22.10 10.14
N ILE A 51 -1.85 21.37 10.00
CA ILE A 51 -2.56 21.08 8.75
C ILE A 51 -3.08 22.34 8.02
N GLY A 52 -3.30 23.45 8.75
CA GLY A 52 -3.73 24.72 8.15
C GLY A 52 -2.74 25.29 7.14
N ALA A 53 -1.49 24.86 7.15
CA ALA A 53 -0.47 25.25 6.19
C ALA A 53 -0.82 24.81 4.75
N LEU A 54 -1.64 23.77 4.54
CA LEU A 54 -2.13 23.35 3.21
C LEU A 54 -2.87 24.48 2.49
N GLY A 55 -3.80 25.12 3.19
CA GLY A 55 -4.57 26.24 2.61
C GLY A 55 -3.71 27.47 2.33
N LEU A 56 -2.74 27.77 3.21
CA LEU A 56 -1.81 28.89 3.00
C LEU A 56 -0.88 28.64 1.80
N ALA A 57 -0.48 27.40 1.60
CA ALA A 57 0.35 26.98 0.47
C ALA A 57 -0.46 26.77 -0.82
N GLN A 58 -1.79 26.85 -0.77
CA GLN A 58 -2.66 26.56 -1.91
C GLN A 58 -2.33 25.20 -2.56
N ALA A 59 -2.23 24.15 -1.74
CA ALA A 59 -1.95 22.82 -2.22
C ALA A 59 -3.15 22.26 -3.01
N ASP A 60 -2.91 21.73 -4.20
CA ASP A 60 -3.92 21.04 -5.03
C ASP A 60 -4.13 19.59 -4.52
N VAL A 61 -3.03 18.93 -4.16
CA VAL A 61 -3.00 17.54 -3.70
C VAL A 61 -2.22 17.45 -2.40
N VAL A 62 -2.69 16.64 -1.45
CA VAL A 62 -1.95 16.26 -0.26
C VAL A 62 -1.59 14.79 -0.31
N VAL A 63 -0.34 14.47 0.04
CA VAL A 63 0.12 13.08 0.28
C VAL A 63 0.27 12.88 1.78
N ASP A 64 -0.49 11.94 2.36
CA ASP A 64 -0.52 11.70 3.81
C ASP A 64 0.05 10.32 4.17
N PHE A 65 1.25 10.33 4.76
CA PHE A 65 1.93 9.17 5.36
C PHE A 65 2.13 9.34 6.87
N SER A 66 1.13 9.89 7.54
CA SER A 66 1.12 10.06 9.00
C SER A 66 0.71 8.75 9.73
N VAL A 67 -0.20 8.84 10.67
CA VAL A 67 -0.78 7.70 11.41
C VAL A 67 -2.29 7.64 11.22
N ALA A 68 -2.90 6.46 11.42
CA ALA A 68 -4.33 6.25 11.13
C ALA A 68 -5.25 7.25 11.86
N ASP A 69 -4.96 7.57 13.14
CA ASP A 69 -5.74 8.54 13.90
C ASP A 69 -5.68 9.94 13.29
N ALA A 70 -4.47 10.38 12.88
CA ALA A 70 -4.29 11.67 12.22
C ALA A 70 -5.01 11.71 10.85
N VAL A 71 -4.98 10.62 10.08
CA VAL A 71 -5.70 10.53 8.80
C VAL A 71 -7.20 10.67 9.01
N ARG A 72 -7.80 10.04 10.04
CA ARG A 72 -9.23 10.19 10.36
C ARG A 72 -9.62 11.64 10.61
N ASP A 73 -8.76 12.38 11.32
CA ASP A 73 -8.97 13.80 11.61
C ASP A 73 -8.72 14.69 10.38
N ASN A 74 -7.79 14.31 9.51
CA ASN A 74 -7.36 15.10 8.35
C ASN A 74 -8.30 14.95 7.13
N LEU A 75 -8.85 13.76 6.87
CA LEU A 75 -9.71 13.53 5.69
C LEU A 75 -10.87 14.52 5.55
N PRO A 76 -11.62 14.85 6.64
CA PRO A 76 -12.66 15.88 6.56
C PRO A 76 -12.12 17.28 6.21
N ILE A 77 -10.89 17.60 6.62
CA ILE A 77 -10.25 18.88 6.33
C ILE A 77 -9.89 18.94 4.84
N TYR A 78 -9.35 17.86 4.27
CA TYR A 78 -9.03 17.76 2.84
C TYR A 78 -10.29 17.90 1.98
N ALA A 79 -11.32 17.09 2.27
CA ALA A 79 -12.57 17.11 1.53
C ALA A 79 -13.25 18.51 1.56
N LYS A 80 -13.33 19.14 2.74
CA LYS A 80 -13.92 20.48 2.91
C LYS A 80 -13.07 21.58 2.27
N GLY A 81 -11.75 21.41 2.32
CA GLY A 81 -10.80 22.38 1.73
C GLY A 81 -10.68 22.29 0.21
N GLY A 82 -11.28 21.27 -0.42
CA GLY A 82 -11.14 21.04 -1.86
C GLY A 82 -9.74 20.55 -2.26
N VAL A 83 -8.97 19.97 -1.30
CA VAL A 83 -7.63 19.45 -1.54
C VAL A 83 -7.72 17.95 -1.81
N HIS A 84 -7.29 17.51 -2.98
CA HIS A 84 -7.26 16.08 -3.32
C HIS A 84 -6.30 15.32 -2.39
N ALA A 85 -6.65 14.08 -2.01
CA ALA A 85 -5.87 13.32 -1.03
C ALA A 85 -5.29 12.03 -1.62
N VAL A 86 -4.00 11.78 -1.36
CA VAL A 86 -3.33 10.50 -1.58
C VAL A 86 -2.83 9.99 -0.23
N VAL A 87 -3.42 8.91 0.26
CA VAL A 87 -3.18 8.40 1.62
C VAL A 87 -2.48 7.05 1.57
N GLY A 88 -1.29 7.00 2.15
CA GLY A 88 -0.47 5.78 2.25
C GLY A 88 -0.32 5.25 3.68
N THR A 89 -1.10 5.79 4.60
CA THR A 89 -1.11 5.36 5.99
C THR A 89 -1.82 4.00 6.14
N THR A 90 -1.20 3.08 6.85
CA THR A 90 -1.79 1.77 7.17
C THR A 90 -2.63 1.83 8.45
N GLY A 91 -3.51 0.85 8.65
CA GLY A 91 -4.33 0.72 9.86
C GLY A 91 -5.69 1.39 9.80
N LEU A 92 -6.12 1.85 8.63
CA LEU A 92 -7.50 2.23 8.38
C LEU A 92 -8.36 0.96 8.25
N SER A 93 -9.53 0.96 8.87
CA SER A 93 -10.53 -0.09 8.80
C SER A 93 -11.46 0.09 7.61
N ASP A 94 -12.26 -0.93 7.28
CA ASP A 94 -13.30 -0.84 6.24
C ASP A 94 -14.30 0.29 6.58
N ALA A 95 -14.65 0.48 7.85
CA ALA A 95 -15.49 1.59 8.29
C ALA A 95 -14.86 2.98 8.05
N ASP A 96 -13.52 3.09 8.16
CA ASP A 96 -12.81 4.33 7.82
C ASP A 96 -12.85 4.59 6.30
N LEU A 97 -12.75 3.54 5.49
CA LEU A 97 -12.85 3.64 4.03
C LEU A 97 -14.29 4.03 3.60
N ASP A 98 -15.31 3.43 4.22
CA ASP A 98 -16.71 3.80 3.99
C ASP A 98 -16.97 5.26 4.35
N ALA A 99 -16.47 5.72 5.51
CA ALA A 99 -16.57 7.12 5.91
C ALA A 99 -15.85 8.06 4.93
N ALA A 100 -14.66 7.68 4.46
CA ALA A 100 -13.95 8.44 3.43
C ALA A 100 -14.73 8.48 2.10
N ALA A 101 -15.33 7.37 1.68
CA ALA A 101 -16.16 7.33 0.47
C ALA A 101 -17.33 8.34 0.56
N HIS A 102 -18.02 8.39 1.70
CA HIS A 102 -19.08 9.38 1.92
C HIS A 102 -18.55 10.82 1.93
N LEU A 103 -17.39 11.07 2.55
CA LEU A 103 -16.80 12.41 2.59
C LEU A 103 -16.44 12.95 1.20
N PHE A 104 -15.92 12.10 0.32
CA PHE A 104 -15.47 12.52 -1.00
C PHE A 104 -16.54 12.39 -2.09
N ALA A 105 -17.68 11.72 -1.83
CA ALA A 105 -18.75 11.55 -2.82
C ALA A 105 -19.33 12.88 -3.33
N ASP A 106 -19.52 13.85 -2.43
CA ASP A 106 -20.09 15.16 -2.73
C ASP A 106 -19.04 16.29 -2.62
N SER A 107 -17.76 15.95 -2.51
CA SER A 107 -16.66 16.90 -2.42
C SER A 107 -16.18 17.35 -3.80
N ALA A 108 -15.64 18.57 -3.88
CA ALA A 108 -14.86 19.02 -5.03
C ALA A 108 -13.48 18.32 -5.10
N ALA A 109 -13.03 17.73 -3.98
CA ALA A 109 -11.80 16.96 -3.92
C ALA A 109 -12.08 15.47 -4.11
N ASN A 110 -11.07 14.72 -4.51
CA ASN A 110 -11.08 13.28 -4.66
C ASN A 110 -10.01 12.65 -3.73
N ALA A 111 -10.11 11.35 -3.48
CA ALA A 111 -9.11 10.66 -2.69
C ALA A 111 -8.66 9.34 -3.34
N VAL A 112 -7.38 9.01 -3.17
CA VAL A 112 -6.80 7.68 -3.38
C VAL A 112 -6.25 7.21 -2.05
N ILE A 113 -6.78 6.11 -1.52
CA ILE A 113 -6.30 5.49 -0.27
C ILE A 113 -5.76 4.11 -0.62
N ALA A 114 -4.48 3.86 -0.38
CA ALA A 114 -3.88 2.56 -0.68
C ALA A 114 -2.96 2.10 0.45
N ALA A 115 -3.09 0.84 0.84
CA ALA A 115 -2.21 0.22 1.83
C ALA A 115 -0.81 -0.05 1.27
N ASN A 116 -0.66 -0.08 -0.06
CA ASN A 116 0.60 -0.33 -0.73
C ASN A 116 0.69 0.45 -2.05
N PHE A 117 1.78 1.20 -2.22
CA PHE A 117 2.10 1.95 -3.43
C PHE A 117 3.25 1.33 -4.25
N ALA A 118 3.78 0.17 -3.84
CA ALA A 118 4.79 -0.53 -4.63
C ALA A 118 4.12 -1.20 -5.83
N ILE A 119 4.29 -0.61 -7.02
CA ILE A 119 3.67 -1.10 -8.27
C ILE A 119 3.97 -2.58 -8.48
N GLY A 120 5.22 -3.02 -8.24
CA GLY A 120 5.59 -4.42 -8.39
C GLY A 120 4.85 -5.37 -7.45
N ALA A 121 4.52 -4.94 -6.21
CA ALA A 121 3.72 -5.74 -5.28
C ALA A 121 2.26 -5.84 -5.74
N VAL A 122 1.70 -4.75 -6.27
CA VAL A 122 0.34 -4.74 -6.83
C VAL A 122 0.25 -5.63 -8.07
N LEU A 123 1.24 -5.56 -8.96
CA LEU A 123 1.33 -6.45 -10.13
C LEU A 123 1.49 -7.92 -9.70
N LEU A 124 2.31 -8.22 -8.67
CA LEU A 124 2.44 -9.56 -8.13
C LEU A 124 1.08 -10.11 -7.70
N MET A 125 0.31 -9.37 -6.89
CA MET A 125 -1.03 -9.78 -6.45
C MET A 125 -1.94 -10.06 -7.65
N ARG A 126 -1.96 -9.18 -8.64
CA ARG A 126 -2.78 -9.35 -9.85
C ARG A 126 -2.38 -10.56 -10.68
N PHE A 127 -1.09 -10.81 -10.84
CA PHE A 127 -0.60 -12.01 -11.54
C PHE A 127 -0.94 -13.29 -10.77
N CYS A 128 -0.91 -13.24 -9.43
CA CYS A 128 -1.34 -14.35 -8.59
C CYS A 128 -2.85 -14.67 -8.78
N GLU A 129 -3.71 -13.65 -8.84
CA GLU A 129 -5.14 -13.82 -9.14
C GLU A 129 -5.35 -14.52 -10.50
N LEU A 130 -4.62 -14.06 -11.53
CA LEU A 130 -4.71 -14.67 -12.88
C LEU A 130 -4.19 -16.11 -12.90
N ALA A 131 -3.15 -16.43 -12.15
CA ALA A 131 -2.56 -17.78 -12.11
C ALA A 131 -3.38 -18.76 -11.26
N ALA A 132 -3.99 -18.29 -10.17
CA ALA A 132 -4.63 -19.11 -9.16
C ALA A 132 -5.66 -20.15 -9.67
N PRO A 133 -6.54 -19.85 -10.65
CA PRO A 133 -7.49 -20.84 -11.18
C PRO A 133 -6.85 -21.98 -11.99
N HIS A 134 -5.61 -21.81 -12.43
CA HIS A 134 -4.94 -22.70 -13.37
C HIS A 134 -3.88 -23.60 -12.71
N MET A 135 -3.69 -23.46 -11.38
CA MET A 135 -2.66 -24.18 -10.64
C MET A 135 -3.26 -24.97 -9.48
N ASP A 136 -2.68 -26.16 -9.19
CA ASP A 136 -3.23 -27.09 -8.21
C ASP A 136 -2.93 -26.70 -6.76
N GLY A 137 -1.80 -26.03 -6.51
CA GLY A 137 -1.35 -25.63 -5.17
C GLY A 137 -0.63 -24.29 -5.19
N VAL A 138 -0.55 -23.63 -4.04
CA VAL A 138 0.18 -22.37 -3.87
C VAL A 138 0.67 -22.20 -2.44
N GLU A 139 1.88 -21.66 -2.29
CA GLU A 139 2.44 -21.19 -1.01
C GLU A 139 3.04 -19.79 -1.19
N VAL A 140 2.97 -18.99 -0.13
CA VAL A 140 3.46 -17.60 -0.10
C VAL A 140 4.57 -17.49 0.92
N ILE A 141 5.70 -16.89 0.54
CA ILE A 141 6.84 -16.61 1.41
C ILE A 141 7.06 -15.12 1.45
N GLU A 142 6.87 -14.51 2.62
CA GLU A 142 7.17 -13.09 2.81
C GLU A 142 8.46 -12.92 3.61
N LEU A 143 9.30 -11.96 3.21
CA LEU A 143 10.58 -11.74 3.82
C LEU A 143 10.73 -10.25 4.17
N HIS A 144 10.97 -9.96 5.45
CA HIS A 144 11.13 -8.58 5.93
C HIS A 144 12.32 -8.44 6.88
N HIS A 145 12.65 -7.18 7.15
CA HIS A 145 13.65 -6.83 8.15
C HIS A 145 13.27 -7.36 9.55
N ASP A 146 14.24 -7.57 10.38
CA ASP A 146 14.14 -8.13 11.74
C ASP A 146 13.34 -7.26 12.73
N ALA A 147 13.16 -5.96 12.44
CA ALA A 147 12.37 -5.05 13.26
C ALA A 147 10.85 -5.09 12.94
N LYS A 148 10.37 -5.87 11.95
CA LYS A 148 8.95 -6.03 11.65
C LYS A 148 8.29 -6.94 12.70
N ARG A 149 7.30 -6.40 13.42
CA ARG A 149 6.68 -7.06 14.58
C ARG A 149 5.56 -8.03 14.25
N ASP A 150 4.79 -7.74 13.20
CA ASP A 150 3.70 -8.58 12.73
C ASP A 150 4.20 -9.69 11.80
N ALA A 151 3.55 -10.84 11.83
CA ALA A 151 3.73 -11.98 10.92
C ALA A 151 2.41 -12.77 10.84
N PRO A 152 1.98 -13.16 9.63
CA PRO A 152 2.47 -12.73 8.33
C PRO A 152 2.16 -11.26 8.04
N SER A 153 2.82 -10.69 7.02
CA SER A 153 2.59 -9.30 6.59
C SER A 153 1.15 -9.08 6.11
N GLY A 154 0.66 -7.83 6.20
CA GLY A 154 -0.66 -7.46 5.68
C GLY A 154 -0.78 -7.76 4.18
N THR A 155 0.26 -7.44 3.38
CA THR A 155 0.30 -7.69 1.94
C THR A 155 0.17 -9.18 1.63
N SER A 156 0.93 -10.05 2.30
CA SER A 156 0.88 -11.50 2.05
C SER A 156 -0.47 -12.12 2.41
N ARG A 157 -1.13 -11.58 3.45
CA ARG A 157 -2.52 -11.98 3.77
C ARG A 157 -3.50 -11.53 2.70
N GLN A 158 -3.32 -10.34 2.13
CA GLN A 158 -4.13 -9.85 1.01
C GLN A 158 -3.88 -10.68 -0.26
N THR A 159 -2.62 -11.01 -0.57
CA THR A 159 -2.28 -11.92 -1.69
C THR A 159 -2.97 -13.27 -1.53
N ALA A 160 -2.93 -13.88 -0.35
CA ALA A 160 -3.60 -15.15 -0.09
C ALA A 160 -5.12 -15.03 -0.23
N ALA A 161 -5.73 -13.95 0.25
CA ALA A 161 -7.16 -13.69 0.10
C ALA A 161 -7.56 -13.49 -1.37
N ALA A 162 -6.76 -12.76 -2.15
CA ALA A 162 -6.99 -12.54 -3.58
C ALA A 162 -6.91 -13.86 -4.37
N ILE A 163 -5.93 -14.71 -4.08
CA ILE A 163 -5.79 -16.06 -4.63
C ILE A 163 -7.05 -16.90 -4.34
N ALA A 164 -7.49 -16.91 -3.07
CA ALA A 164 -8.66 -17.66 -2.65
C ALA A 164 -9.94 -17.18 -3.37
N ALA A 165 -10.14 -15.86 -3.44
CA ALA A 165 -11.29 -15.26 -4.13
C ALA A 165 -11.28 -15.55 -5.64
N ALA A 166 -10.12 -15.48 -6.30
CA ALA A 166 -9.98 -15.79 -7.72
C ALA A 166 -10.33 -17.26 -8.02
N ARG A 167 -9.92 -18.20 -7.17
CA ARG A 167 -10.29 -19.62 -7.28
C ARG A 167 -11.79 -19.85 -7.09
N GLU A 168 -12.38 -19.20 -6.09
CA GLU A 168 -13.83 -19.28 -5.83
C GLU A 168 -14.63 -18.74 -7.01
N GLN A 169 -14.28 -17.57 -7.55
CA GLN A 169 -14.93 -16.95 -8.71
C GLN A 169 -14.82 -17.82 -9.96
N ALA A 170 -13.71 -18.53 -10.14
CA ALA A 170 -13.51 -19.45 -11.26
C ALA A 170 -14.19 -20.82 -11.03
N GLY A 171 -14.74 -21.11 -9.86
CA GLY A 171 -15.41 -22.38 -9.54
C GLY A 171 -14.46 -23.59 -9.48
N VAL A 172 -13.14 -23.39 -9.28
CA VAL A 172 -12.16 -24.50 -9.25
C VAL A 172 -12.00 -25.14 -7.87
N GLY A 173 -12.75 -24.66 -6.88
CA GLY A 173 -12.75 -25.22 -5.53
C GLY A 173 -11.55 -24.81 -4.66
N PRO A 174 -11.54 -25.26 -3.39
CA PRO A 174 -10.48 -24.93 -2.44
C PRO A 174 -9.15 -25.60 -2.83
N LEU A 175 -8.07 -25.09 -2.25
CA LEU A 175 -6.77 -25.74 -2.35
C LEU A 175 -6.80 -27.14 -1.70
N PRO A 176 -5.96 -28.10 -2.16
CA PRO A 176 -5.82 -29.39 -1.52
C PRO A 176 -5.39 -29.25 -0.06
N ALA A 177 -5.86 -30.17 0.79
CA ALA A 177 -5.39 -30.23 2.17
C ALA A 177 -3.86 -30.45 2.23
N ASP A 178 -3.25 -29.98 3.32
CA ASP A 178 -1.82 -30.19 3.54
C ASP A 178 -1.49 -31.71 3.52
N PRO A 179 -0.60 -32.17 2.62
CA PRO A 179 -0.24 -33.58 2.50
C PRO A 179 0.66 -34.08 3.62
N THR A 180 1.11 -33.20 4.52
CA THR A 180 2.04 -33.55 5.61
C THR A 180 1.36 -34.42 6.63
N THR A 181 1.78 -35.67 6.75
CA THR A 181 1.24 -36.65 7.71
C THR A 181 2.10 -36.76 8.96
N GLU A 182 3.35 -36.29 8.92
CA GLU A 182 4.30 -36.36 10.04
C GLU A 182 4.97 -34.98 10.21
N MET A 183 4.65 -34.31 11.31
CA MET A 183 5.24 -33.02 11.67
C MET A 183 6.42 -33.21 12.59
N VAL A 184 7.62 -33.28 12.02
CA VAL A 184 8.88 -33.53 12.79
C VAL A 184 9.23 -32.31 13.65
N LEU A 185 8.89 -31.09 13.19
CA LEU A 185 9.08 -29.86 13.94
C LEU A 185 7.83 -29.01 13.78
N GLU A 186 7.23 -28.63 14.91
CA GLU A 186 6.02 -27.79 14.92
C GLU A 186 6.23 -26.48 14.16
N GLY A 187 5.25 -26.09 13.35
CA GLY A 187 5.31 -24.87 12.54
C GLY A 187 6.11 -24.97 11.25
N ALA A 188 6.74 -26.13 10.94
CA ALA A 188 7.56 -26.30 9.73
C ALA A 188 6.79 -26.03 8.42
N ARG A 189 5.45 -26.19 8.43
CA ARG A 189 4.57 -25.94 7.28
C ARG A 189 3.99 -24.54 7.23
N GLY A 190 4.52 -23.60 8.01
CA GLY A 190 4.01 -22.24 8.09
C GLY A 190 2.60 -22.17 8.67
N ALA A 191 1.93 -21.03 8.46
CA ALA A 191 0.56 -20.80 8.92
C ALA A 191 -0.45 -21.01 7.78
N GLU A 192 -1.65 -21.50 8.13
CA GLU A 192 -2.76 -21.54 7.18
C GLU A 192 -3.43 -20.18 7.09
N GLY A 193 -3.43 -19.61 5.91
CA GLY A 193 -4.07 -18.34 5.60
C GLY A 193 -5.42 -18.48 4.90
N PRO A 194 -5.97 -17.39 4.36
CA PRO A 194 -7.21 -17.40 3.59
C PRO A 194 -7.20 -18.46 2.48
N GLY A 195 -8.31 -19.19 2.36
CA GLY A 195 -8.48 -20.20 1.32
C GLY A 195 -7.56 -21.43 1.41
N GLY A 196 -6.90 -21.64 2.56
CA GLY A 196 -5.94 -22.74 2.75
C GLY A 196 -4.53 -22.44 2.21
N VAL A 197 -4.26 -21.22 1.75
CA VAL A 197 -2.93 -20.81 1.29
C VAL A 197 -1.94 -20.86 2.44
N ARG A 198 -0.81 -21.55 2.28
CA ARG A 198 0.26 -21.57 3.29
C ARG A 198 1.09 -20.29 3.22
N LEU A 199 1.31 -19.68 4.39
CA LEU A 199 2.06 -18.45 4.56
C LEU A 199 3.31 -18.69 5.40
N HIS A 200 4.46 -18.31 4.87
CA HIS A 200 5.76 -18.41 5.54
C HIS A 200 6.33 -17.01 5.75
N SER A 201 6.88 -16.74 6.93
CA SER A 201 7.42 -15.42 7.28
C SER A 201 8.90 -15.53 7.62
N VAL A 202 9.73 -14.75 6.92
CA VAL A 202 11.17 -14.63 7.18
C VAL A 202 11.47 -13.26 7.79
N ARG A 203 12.29 -13.23 8.83
CA ARG A 203 12.77 -12.00 9.50
C ARG A 203 14.29 -12.06 9.61
N LEU A 204 14.99 -11.21 8.81
CA LEU A 204 16.46 -11.18 8.79
C LEU A 204 16.97 -9.75 8.64
N PRO A 205 18.12 -9.40 9.26
CA PRO A 205 18.84 -8.18 8.94
C PRO A 205 19.18 -8.11 7.44
N GLY A 206 19.10 -6.92 6.85
CA GLY A 206 19.41 -6.68 5.44
C GLY A 206 18.24 -6.86 4.48
N LEU A 207 17.14 -7.48 4.91
CA LEU A 207 15.89 -7.50 4.14
C LEU A 207 15.10 -6.20 4.34
N ILE A 208 14.27 -5.85 3.37
CA ILE A 208 13.35 -4.70 3.46
C ILE A 208 11.91 -5.21 3.41
N ALA A 209 11.39 -5.53 2.22
CA ALA A 209 10.07 -6.08 2.03
C ALA A 209 10.04 -6.87 0.71
N HIS A 210 9.85 -8.17 0.82
CA HIS A 210 9.87 -9.08 -0.32
C HIS A 210 8.71 -10.07 -0.20
N GLU A 211 8.19 -10.50 -1.33
CA GLU A 211 7.17 -11.54 -1.39
C GLU A 211 7.43 -12.45 -2.58
N GLU A 212 7.38 -13.76 -2.34
CA GLU A 212 7.49 -14.80 -3.34
C GLU A 212 6.27 -15.73 -3.25
N VAL A 213 5.60 -15.94 -4.37
CA VAL A 213 4.45 -16.82 -4.48
C VAL A 213 4.81 -17.95 -5.40
N ILE A 214 4.74 -19.17 -4.91
CA ILE A 214 5.09 -20.39 -5.63
C ILE A 214 3.81 -21.17 -5.89
N PHE A 215 3.41 -21.25 -7.15
CA PHE A 215 2.33 -22.10 -7.63
C PHE A 215 2.90 -23.44 -8.13
N GLY A 216 2.18 -24.52 -7.86
CA GLY A 216 2.51 -25.87 -8.31
C GLY A 216 1.37 -26.52 -9.06
N ALA A 217 1.71 -27.29 -10.10
CA ALA A 217 0.81 -28.23 -10.79
C ALA A 217 1.63 -29.42 -11.28
N VAL A 218 0.96 -30.48 -11.76
CA VAL A 218 1.67 -31.68 -12.22
C VAL A 218 2.71 -31.35 -13.29
N GLY A 219 3.98 -31.62 -12.98
CA GLY A 219 5.12 -31.45 -13.88
C GLY A 219 5.60 -30.00 -14.08
N GLN A 220 5.07 -29.01 -13.31
CA GLN A 220 5.45 -27.61 -13.45
C GLN A 220 5.30 -26.81 -12.15
N SER A 221 6.01 -25.71 -12.08
CA SER A 221 5.80 -24.67 -11.08
C SER A 221 5.86 -23.30 -11.74
N LEU A 222 5.16 -22.33 -11.16
CA LEU A 222 5.25 -20.91 -11.52
C LEU A 222 5.62 -20.13 -10.27
N THR A 223 6.69 -19.36 -10.32
CA THR A 223 7.10 -18.48 -9.22
C THR A 223 6.93 -17.02 -9.65
N ILE A 224 6.26 -16.23 -8.82
CA ILE A 224 6.12 -14.79 -9.00
C ILE A 224 6.77 -14.14 -7.78
N ARG A 225 7.73 -13.23 -7.99
CA ARG A 225 8.47 -12.59 -6.91
C ARG A 225 8.57 -11.09 -7.11
N HIS A 226 8.42 -10.36 -6.01
CA HIS A 226 8.66 -8.93 -5.91
C HIS A 226 9.63 -8.64 -4.77
N ASP A 227 10.63 -7.82 -5.04
CA ASP A 227 11.65 -7.37 -4.09
C ASP A 227 11.67 -5.85 -3.98
N SER A 228 11.39 -5.30 -2.81
CA SER A 228 11.64 -3.90 -2.46
C SER A 228 12.96 -3.79 -1.71
N TYR A 229 13.94 -3.11 -2.29
CA TYR A 229 15.27 -2.92 -1.71
C TYR A 229 15.41 -1.63 -0.91
N ASP A 230 14.54 -0.65 -1.16
CA ASP A 230 14.42 0.56 -0.34
C ASP A 230 13.03 1.21 -0.49
N ARG A 231 12.78 2.30 0.26
CA ARG A 231 11.47 2.99 0.27
C ARG A 231 11.17 3.73 -1.04
N ARG A 232 12.16 3.99 -1.87
CA ARG A 232 11.94 4.61 -3.19
C ARG A 232 11.09 3.74 -4.11
N SER A 233 11.03 2.42 -3.85
CA SER A 233 10.15 1.50 -4.58
C SER A 233 8.66 1.85 -4.54
N PHE A 234 8.22 2.63 -3.53
CA PHE A 234 6.84 3.09 -3.39
C PHE A 234 6.57 4.38 -4.18
N MET A 235 7.61 5.18 -4.45
CA MET A 235 7.45 6.52 -5.02
C MET A 235 6.81 6.55 -6.40
N PRO A 236 7.10 5.62 -7.34
CA PRO A 236 6.40 5.59 -8.63
C PRO A 236 4.88 5.48 -8.50
N GLY A 237 4.39 4.66 -7.56
CA GLY A 237 2.96 4.51 -7.30
C GLY A 237 2.35 5.72 -6.60
N VAL A 238 3.08 6.34 -5.66
CA VAL A 238 2.65 7.60 -5.02
C VAL A 238 2.51 8.71 -6.06
N LEU A 239 3.52 8.90 -6.91
CA LEU A 239 3.48 9.93 -7.96
C LEU A 239 2.40 9.64 -9.03
N LEU A 240 2.16 8.36 -9.34
CA LEU A 240 1.03 7.97 -10.19
C LEU A 240 -0.31 8.40 -9.57
N ALA A 241 -0.51 8.12 -8.28
CA ALA A 241 -1.72 8.51 -7.57
C ALA A 241 -1.89 10.03 -7.49
N VAL A 242 -0.82 10.79 -7.20
CA VAL A 242 -0.83 12.26 -7.20
C VAL A 242 -1.29 12.83 -8.54
N ARG A 243 -0.79 12.28 -9.66
CA ARG A 243 -1.16 12.72 -11.01
C ARG A 243 -2.58 12.32 -11.42
N SER A 244 -3.08 11.20 -10.89
CA SER A 244 -4.37 10.62 -11.29
C SER A 244 -5.54 11.07 -10.41
N VAL A 245 -5.32 11.47 -9.17
CA VAL A 245 -6.39 11.73 -8.19
C VAL A 245 -7.35 12.83 -8.61
N THR A 246 -6.87 13.85 -9.32
CA THR A 246 -7.71 14.97 -9.82
C THR A 246 -8.77 14.52 -10.82
N GLU A 247 -8.56 13.41 -11.53
CA GLU A 247 -9.42 12.87 -12.57
C GLU A 247 -10.27 11.67 -12.10
N ARG A 248 -10.23 11.32 -10.80
CA ARG A 248 -10.88 10.15 -10.21
C ARG A 248 -11.95 10.57 -9.20
N PRO A 249 -13.19 10.86 -9.60
CA PRO A 249 -14.21 11.36 -8.69
C PRO A 249 -14.45 10.46 -7.48
N GLY A 250 -14.56 11.08 -6.29
CA GLY A 250 -14.82 10.41 -5.05
C GLY A 250 -13.60 9.70 -4.46
N LEU A 251 -13.78 8.48 -3.93
CA LEU A 251 -12.74 7.65 -3.35
C LEU A 251 -12.32 6.52 -4.30
N THR A 252 -11.03 6.41 -4.54
CA THR A 252 -10.38 5.22 -5.14
C THR A 252 -9.61 4.48 -4.05
N VAL A 253 -9.89 3.18 -3.89
CA VAL A 253 -9.14 2.31 -2.95
C VAL A 253 -8.18 1.44 -3.75
N GLY A 254 -6.90 1.42 -3.32
CA GLY A 254 -5.82 0.77 -4.06
C GLY A 254 -5.31 1.61 -5.24
N ILE A 255 -4.28 1.10 -5.91
CA ILE A 255 -3.71 1.73 -7.12
C ILE A 255 -3.89 0.87 -8.38
N GLU A 256 -4.56 -0.28 -8.28
CA GLU A 256 -4.77 -1.23 -9.38
C GLU A 256 -5.48 -0.55 -10.56
N SER A 257 -6.57 0.15 -10.29
CA SER A 257 -7.32 0.88 -11.32
C SER A 257 -6.53 2.03 -11.96
N LEU A 258 -5.53 2.57 -11.28
CA LEU A 258 -4.62 3.59 -11.82
C LEU A 258 -3.61 2.97 -12.79
N LEU A 259 -3.31 1.69 -12.64
CA LEU A 259 -2.44 0.92 -13.54
C LEU A 259 -3.20 0.33 -14.73
N GLY A 260 -4.53 0.40 -14.74
CA GLY A 260 -5.36 -0.19 -15.79
C GLY A 260 -5.50 -1.72 -15.71
N ILE A 261 -5.37 -2.29 -14.52
CA ILE A 261 -5.39 -3.73 -14.25
C ILE A 261 -6.44 -4.12 -13.22
#